data_e6b0b39acec773534bbef5ebcf9f51c8
#
_entry.id   e6b0b39acec773534bbef5ebcf9f51c8
#
_cell.length_a   1.000
_cell.length_b   1.000
_cell.length_c   1.000
_cell.angle_alpha   90.00
_cell.angle_beta   90.00
_cell.angle_gamma   90.00
#
_symmetry.space_group_name_H-M   'P 1'
#
loop_
_entity.id
_entity.type
_entity.pdbx_description
1 polymer ?
#
loop_
_entity_poly.entity_id
_entity_poly.type
_entity_poly.pdbx_seq_one_letter_code
_entity_poly.pdbx_strand_id
1 'polypeptide(L)'
;MEVRDSCMDNEAVLKKIEEINRSKEWSMYRLSKESGIAQSTLSSLFGRRANISLPKLGRICRAFGLKMSDFFSLLEEDAKRGESGQDDYEIIEMVQMAAMLSKNNRRLLRSMIIVMEELERENRSKGER
;
A
#
# COMPACT_ATOMS: atom_id res chain seq x y z
N MET A 1 -11.87 22.11 -12.91
CA MET A 1 -11.68 21.55 -12.72
C MET A 1 -11.32 20.80 -12.13
N GLU A 2 -11.43 20.49 -11.88
CA GLU A 2 -11.22 19.89 -11.33
C GLU A 2 -10.58 19.07 -11.14
N VAL A 3 -10.47 18.87 -10.56
CA VAL A 3 -9.71 18.27 -10.26
C VAL A 3 -9.30 17.17 -10.26
N ARG A 4 -8.80 16.70 -10.41
CA ARG A 4 -8.19 15.70 -10.48
C ARG A 4 -7.13 15.45 -9.57
N ASP A 5 -6.92 16.07 -8.65
CA ASP A 5 -6.02 15.94 -7.54
C ASP A 5 -6.60 15.09 -6.45
N SER A 6 -7.73 14.49 -6.71
CA SER A 6 -8.42 13.70 -5.70
C SER A 6 -7.60 12.52 -5.20
N CYS A 7 -6.63 12.07 -5.98
CA CYS A 7 -5.80 10.94 -5.56
C CYS A 7 -4.86 11.31 -4.43
N MET A 8 -4.64 12.59 -4.24
CA MET A 8 -3.70 13.08 -3.23
C MET A 8 -4.38 13.79 -2.07
N ASP A 9 -5.70 13.84 -2.06
CA ASP A 9 -6.35 14.56 -0.98
C ASP A 9 -6.36 13.72 0.30
N ASN A 10 -6.68 14.38 1.40
CA ASN A 10 -6.62 13.75 2.71
C ASN A 10 -7.56 12.56 2.83
N GLU A 11 -8.72 12.67 2.22
CA GLU A 11 -9.70 11.59 2.31
C GLU A 11 -9.16 10.34 1.63
N ALA A 12 -8.52 10.47 0.48
CA ALA A 12 -7.95 9.34 -0.21
C ALA A 12 -6.85 8.68 0.62
N VAL A 13 -6.04 9.51 1.28
CA VAL A 13 -4.96 9.02 2.13
C VAL A 13 -5.52 8.22 3.29
N LEU A 14 -6.51 8.78 3.99
CA LEU A 14 -7.10 8.09 5.13
C LEU A 14 -7.76 6.79 4.72
N LYS A 15 -8.45 6.83 3.60
CA LYS A 15 -9.13 5.64 3.09
C LYS A 15 -8.14 4.54 2.76
N LYS A 16 -7.03 4.92 2.12
CA LYS A 16 -6.00 3.93 1.79
C LYS A 16 -5.41 3.31 3.06
N ILE A 17 -5.15 4.13 4.07
CA ILE A 17 -4.62 3.62 5.33
C ILE A 17 -5.61 2.62 5.94
N GLU A 18 -6.89 2.96 5.93
CA GLU A 18 -7.90 2.07 6.49
C GLU A 18 -7.96 0.76 5.71
N GLU A 19 -7.83 0.84 4.40
CA GLU A 19 -7.87 -0.36 3.57
C GLU A 19 -6.70 -1.27 3.84
N ILE A 20 -5.51 -0.70 3.94
CA ILE A 20 -4.31 -1.50 4.22
C ILE A 20 -4.42 -2.12 5.61
N ASN A 21 -4.88 -1.33 6.57
CA ASN A 21 -5.04 -1.82 7.93
C ASN A 21 -6.00 -2.99 7.99
N ARG A 22 -7.08 -2.89 7.24
CA ARG A 22 -8.07 -3.95 7.18
C ARG A 22 -7.51 -5.19 6.51
N SER A 23 -6.72 -5.02 5.47
CA SER A 23 -6.15 -6.17 4.77
C SER A 23 -5.17 -6.92 5.66
N LYS A 24 -4.52 -6.21 6.59
CA LYS A 24 -3.62 -6.84 7.54
C LYS A 24 -4.37 -7.38 8.74
N GLU A 25 -5.65 -7.10 8.84
CA GLU A 25 -6.49 -7.50 9.96
C GLU A 25 -5.98 -6.94 11.28
N TRP A 26 -5.44 -5.73 11.22
CA TRP A 26 -4.96 -5.02 12.40
C TRP A 26 -6.08 -4.22 13.01
N SER A 27 -6.11 -4.20 14.34
CA SER A 27 -6.99 -3.30 15.08
C SER A 27 -6.36 -1.91 15.14
N MET A 28 -7.15 -0.93 15.57
CA MET A 28 -6.60 0.41 15.82
C MET A 28 -5.52 0.34 16.90
N TYR A 29 -5.71 -0.52 17.87
CA TYR A 29 -4.73 -0.71 18.91
C TYR A 29 -3.41 -1.19 18.32
N ARG A 30 -3.49 -2.17 17.42
CA ARG A 30 -2.28 -2.70 16.80
C ARG A 30 -1.57 -1.62 15.98
N LEU A 31 -2.35 -0.85 15.23
CA LEU A 31 -1.77 0.24 14.45
C LEU A 31 -1.12 1.27 15.36
N SER A 32 -1.76 1.57 16.47
CA SER A 32 -1.20 2.50 17.45
C SER A 32 0.16 2.01 17.95
N LYS A 33 0.24 0.75 18.29
CA LYS A 33 1.48 0.19 18.83
C LYS A 33 2.59 0.18 17.77
N GLU A 34 2.25 -0.20 16.56
CA GLU A 34 3.27 -0.31 15.53
C GLU A 34 3.73 1.05 15.01
N SER A 35 2.84 2.02 14.99
CA SER A 35 3.18 3.35 14.47
C SER A 35 3.72 4.29 15.53
N GLY A 36 3.46 4.00 16.79
CA GLY A 36 3.84 4.88 17.87
C GLY A 36 2.93 6.08 18.04
N ILE A 37 1.77 6.07 17.38
CA ILE A 37 0.79 7.14 17.50
C ILE A 37 -0.28 6.71 18.50
N ALA A 38 -0.66 7.61 19.40
CA ALA A 38 -1.63 7.28 20.44
C ALA A 38 -2.94 6.82 19.80
N GLN A 39 -3.56 5.81 20.41
CA GLN A 39 -4.80 5.28 19.86
C GLN A 39 -5.90 6.33 19.82
N SER A 40 -5.95 7.21 20.82
CA SER A 40 -6.93 8.27 20.82
C SER A 40 -6.72 9.22 19.64
N THR A 41 -5.47 9.46 19.30
CA THR A 41 -5.15 10.32 18.15
C THR A 41 -5.61 9.66 16.86
N LEU A 42 -5.35 8.36 16.71
CA LEU A 42 -5.80 7.64 15.53
C LEU A 42 -7.32 7.62 15.43
N SER A 43 -7.99 7.34 16.54
CA SER A 43 -9.45 7.33 16.54
C SER A 43 -10.02 8.67 16.13
N SER A 44 -9.42 9.75 16.65
CA SER A 44 -9.88 11.08 16.31
C SER A 44 -9.62 11.39 14.84
N LEU A 45 -8.44 10.99 14.37
CA LEU A 45 -8.04 11.24 12.99
C LEU A 45 -9.01 10.58 12.00
N PHE A 46 -9.31 9.32 12.20
CA PHE A 46 -10.19 8.59 11.29
C PHE A 46 -11.66 8.89 11.54
N GLY A 47 -12.02 9.11 12.80
CA GLY A 47 -13.41 9.41 13.11
C GLY A 47 -13.85 10.75 12.59
N ARG A 48 -12.98 11.75 12.66
CA ARG A 48 -13.32 13.10 12.22
C ARG A 48 -12.81 13.40 10.81
N ARG A 49 -12.12 12.46 10.21
CA ARG A 49 -11.48 12.66 8.90
C ARG A 49 -10.60 13.90 8.91
N ALA A 50 -9.83 14.03 9.98
CA ALA A 50 -8.94 15.18 10.14
C ALA A 50 -7.76 15.08 9.18
N ASN A 51 -7.12 16.22 8.93
CA ASN A 51 -5.93 16.24 8.08
C ASN A 51 -4.77 15.53 8.76
N ILE A 52 -4.17 14.59 8.06
CA ILE A 52 -3.05 13.85 8.59
C ILE A 52 -1.76 14.59 8.23
N SER A 53 -0.87 14.72 9.21
CA SER A 53 0.41 15.37 8.95
C SER A 53 1.37 14.39 8.30
N LEU A 54 2.37 14.92 7.60
CA LEU A 54 3.38 14.06 6.98
C LEU A 54 4.13 13.21 7.99
N PRO A 55 4.53 13.75 9.15
CA PRO A 55 5.20 12.90 10.13
C PRO A 55 4.34 11.72 10.58
N LYS A 56 3.05 11.95 10.80
CA LYS A 56 2.17 10.86 11.20
C LYS A 56 1.99 9.85 10.08
N LEU A 57 1.83 10.34 8.86
CA LEU A 57 1.72 9.46 7.71
C LEU A 57 2.97 8.61 7.57
N GLY A 58 4.15 9.22 7.78
CA GLY A 58 5.39 8.48 7.71
C GLY A 58 5.47 7.37 8.72
N ARG A 59 4.99 7.64 9.94
CA ARG A 59 4.99 6.61 10.98
C ARG A 59 4.06 5.46 10.63
N ILE A 60 2.90 5.78 10.08
CA ILE A 60 1.94 4.75 9.69
C ILE A 60 2.50 3.91 8.55
N CYS A 61 3.10 4.56 7.55
CA CYS A 61 3.69 3.82 6.44
C CYS A 61 4.80 2.91 6.93
N ARG A 62 5.62 3.41 7.84
CA ARG A 62 6.68 2.58 8.39
C ARG A 62 6.12 1.38 9.15
N ALA A 63 5.02 1.59 9.86
CA ALA A 63 4.37 0.50 10.57
C ALA A 63 3.90 -0.57 9.60
N PHE A 64 3.45 -0.17 8.42
CA PHE A 64 3.03 -1.10 7.39
C PHE A 64 4.20 -1.70 6.62
N GLY A 65 5.42 -1.20 6.83
CA GLY A 65 6.57 -1.67 6.07
C GLY A 65 6.70 -1.04 4.71
N LEU A 66 6.09 0.13 4.52
CA LEU A 66 6.09 0.82 3.24
C LEU A 66 6.91 2.10 3.31
N LYS A 67 7.54 2.44 2.19
CA LYS A 67 8.07 3.78 2.03
C LYS A 67 6.92 4.71 1.65
N MET A 68 7.07 6.00 1.98
CA MET A 68 6.04 6.94 1.60
C MET A 68 5.88 7.02 0.09
N SER A 69 6.97 6.87 -0.65
CA SER A 69 6.87 6.86 -2.11
C SER A 69 6.03 5.68 -2.60
N ASP A 70 6.17 4.53 -1.97
CA ASP A 70 5.36 3.37 -2.33
C ASP A 70 3.89 3.62 -2.05
N PHE A 71 3.63 4.24 -0.91
CA PHE A 71 2.25 4.55 -0.52
C PHE A 71 1.59 5.48 -1.52
N PHE A 72 2.29 6.55 -1.90
CA PHE A 72 1.73 7.49 -2.86
C PHE A 72 1.60 6.88 -4.26
N SER A 73 2.48 5.95 -4.61
CA SER A 73 2.33 5.23 -5.87
C SER A 73 1.05 4.42 -5.89
N LEU A 74 0.71 3.80 -4.77
CA LEU A 74 -0.54 3.05 -4.67
C LEU A 74 -1.75 3.96 -4.83
N LEU A 75 -1.68 5.16 -4.26
CA LEU A 75 -2.76 6.12 -4.41
C LEU A 75 -2.94 6.51 -5.87
N GLU A 76 -1.83 6.72 -6.57
CA GLU A 76 -1.91 7.11 -7.97
C GLU A 76 -2.47 5.98 -8.82
N GLU A 77 -2.10 4.75 -8.51
CA GLU A 77 -2.63 3.61 -9.24
C GLU A 77 -4.14 3.47 -9.05
N ASP A 78 -4.59 3.67 -7.81
CA ASP A 78 -6.02 3.64 -7.53
C ASP A 78 -6.77 4.68 -8.35
N ALA A 79 -6.21 5.88 -8.42
CA ALA A 79 -6.84 6.96 -9.15
C ALA A 79 -6.95 6.63 -10.64
N LYS A 80 -5.91 6.01 -11.18
CA LYS A 80 -5.90 5.66 -12.59
C LYS A 80 -6.94 4.59 -12.90
N ARG A 81 -7.11 3.65 -11.99
CA ARG A 81 -8.06 2.56 -12.21
C ARG A 81 -9.48 2.97 -11.91
N GLY A 82 -9.63 4.02 -11.14
CA GLY A 82 -10.94 4.47 -10.76
C GLY A 82 -11.57 3.69 -9.62
N GLU A 83 -10.88 2.70 -9.13
CA GLU A 83 -11.38 1.94 -7.99
C GLU A 83 -10.21 1.24 -7.33
N SER A 84 -10.35 0.98 -6.05
CA SER A 84 -9.29 0.31 -5.32
C SER A 84 -9.29 -1.16 -5.69
N GLY A 85 -8.11 -1.67 -5.99
CA GLY A 85 -7.98 -3.06 -6.36
C GLY A 85 -7.58 -3.90 -5.18
N GLN A 86 -8.25 -5.03 -5.05
CA GLN A 86 -7.84 -6.03 -4.08
C GLN A 86 -6.42 -6.48 -4.36
N ASP A 87 -6.07 -6.44 -5.63
CA ASP A 87 -4.74 -6.88 -6.07
C ASP A 87 -3.63 -6.05 -5.45
N ASP A 88 -3.92 -4.78 -5.15
CA ASP A 88 -2.90 -3.92 -4.56
C ASP A 88 -2.51 -4.39 -3.17
N TYR A 89 -3.48 -4.91 -2.41
CA TYR A 89 -3.19 -5.39 -1.07
C TYR A 89 -2.32 -6.65 -1.11
N GLU A 90 -2.58 -7.50 -2.08
CA GLU A 90 -1.76 -8.69 -2.26
C GLU A 90 -0.32 -8.31 -2.59
N ILE A 91 -0.16 -7.29 -3.45
CA ILE A 91 1.17 -6.84 -3.81
C ILE A 91 1.90 -6.28 -2.59
N ILE A 92 1.20 -5.50 -1.77
CA ILE A 92 1.79 -4.95 -0.56
C ILE A 92 2.25 -6.07 0.36
N GLU A 93 1.43 -7.09 0.54
CA GLU A 93 1.80 -8.22 1.37
C GLU A 93 3.03 -8.93 0.82
N MET A 94 3.05 -9.11 -0.48
CA MET A 94 4.19 -9.80 -1.11
C MET A 94 5.47 -9.03 -0.93
N VAL A 95 5.40 -7.71 -1.04
CA VAL A 95 6.58 -6.88 -0.81
C VAL A 95 7.09 -7.02 0.62
N GLN A 96 6.17 -7.04 1.57
CA GLN A 96 6.56 -7.17 2.96
C GLN A 96 7.17 -8.54 3.24
N MET A 97 6.59 -9.58 2.68
CA MET A 97 7.14 -10.92 2.84
C MET A 97 8.53 -11.01 2.22
N ALA A 98 8.69 -10.40 1.05
CA ALA A 98 9.98 -10.41 0.38
C ALA A 98 11.04 -9.68 1.20
N ALA A 99 10.65 -8.61 1.89
CA ALA A 99 11.59 -7.85 2.68
C ALA A 99 12.13 -8.63 3.86
N MET A 100 11.40 -9.64 4.31
CA MET A 100 11.82 -10.45 5.43
C MET A 100 12.70 -11.64 5.02
N LEU A 101 12.87 -11.84 3.74
CA LEU A 101 13.67 -12.95 3.25
C LEU A 101 15.14 -12.63 3.36
N SER A 102 15.95 -13.68 3.46
CA SER A 102 17.39 -13.51 3.41
C SER A 102 17.82 -13.01 2.04
N LYS A 103 19.06 -12.54 1.97
CA LYS A 103 19.59 -12.01 0.73
C LYS A 103 19.54 -13.05 -0.41
N ASN A 104 19.90 -14.29 -0.09
CA ASN A 104 19.87 -15.34 -1.10
C ASN A 104 18.47 -15.63 -1.58
N ASN A 105 17.54 -15.68 -0.65
CA ASN A 105 16.16 -15.98 -1.03
C ASN A 105 15.53 -14.85 -1.82
N ARG A 106 15.95 -13.61 -1.55
CA ARG A 106 15.45 -12.50 -2.36
C ARG A 106 15.97 -12.59 -3.79
N ARG A 107 17.18 -13.07 -3.97
CA ARG A 107 17.69 -13.27 -5.32
C ARG A 107 16.90 -14.33 -6.08
N LEU A 108 16.57 -15.42 -5.39
CA LEU A 108 15.75 -16.45 -5.99
C LEU A 108 14.38 -15.90 -6.36
N LEU A 109 13.79 -15.14 -5.46
CA LEU A 109 12.49 -14.55 -5.73
C LEU A 109 12.54 -13.63 -6.94
N ARG A 110 13.59 -12.83 -7.05
CA ARG A 110 13.74 -11.93 -8.18
C ARG A 110 13.83 -12.71 -9.49
N SER A 111 14.61 -13.80 -9.48
CA SER A 111 14.74 -14.63 -10.67
C SER A 111 13.39 -15.22 -11.08
N MET A 112 12.61 -15.65 -10.09
CA MET A 112 11.30 -16.22 -10.37
C MET A 112 10.36 -15.16 -10.96
N ILE A 113 10.41 -13.96 -10.44
CA ILE A 113 9.57 -12.89 -10.95
C ILE A 113 9.92 -12.58 -12.41
N ILE A 114 11.20 -12.54 -12.72
CA ILE A 114 11.64 -12.26 -14.09
C ILE A 114 11.12 -13.33 -15.04
N VAL A 115 11.23 -14.59 -14.63
CA VAL A 115 10.74 -15.69 -15.46
C VAL A 115 9.24 -15.59 -15.66
N MET A 116 8.49 -15.27 -14.61
CA MET A 116 7.07 -15.15 -14.72
C MET A 116 6.67 -14.01 -15.64
N GLU A 117 7.40 -12.90 -15.58
CA GLU A 117 7.14 -11.78 -16.47
C GLU A 117 7.32 -12.17 -17.93
N GLU A 118 8.34 -12.95 -18.21
CA GLU A 118 8.58 -13.38 -19.56
C GLU A 118 7.50 -14.32 -20.06
N LEU A 119 7.05 -15.22 -19.19
CA LEU A 119 5.97 -16.12 -19.55
C LEU A 119 4.69 -15.37 -19.86
N GLU A 120 4.38 -14.37 -19.04
CA GLU A 120 3.19 -13.56 -19.30
C GLU A 120 3.30 -12.77 -20.59
N ARG A 121 4.50 -12.29 -20.86
CA ARG A 121 4.72 -11.55 -22.10
C ARG A 121 4.51 -12.44 -23.31
N GLU A 122 4.99 -13.68 -23.25
CA GLU A 122 4.78 -14.63 -24.33
C GLU A 122 3.31 -14.98 -24.49
N ASN A 123 2.63 -15.20 -23.38
CA ASN A 123 1.22 -15.54 -23.43
C ASN A 123 0.41 -14.40 -24.01
N ARG A 124 0.76 -13.18 -23.65
CA ARG A 124 0.06 -12.02 -24.16
C ARG A 124 0.25 -11.88 -25.66
N SER A 125 1.47 -12.14 -26.10
CA SER A 125 1.78 -12.08 -27.53
C SER A 125 0.99 -13.12 -28.31
N LYS A 126 0.89 -14.32 -27.77
CA LYS A 126 0.12 -15.38 -28.42
C LYS A 126 -1.37 -15.07 -28.39
N GLY A 127 -1.84 -14.47 -27.33
CA GLY A 127 -3.24 -14.17 -27.19
C GLY A 127 -3.72 -13.08 -28.13
N GLU A 128 -2.81 -12.31 -28.68
CA GLU A 128 -3.18 -11.25 -29.60
C GLU A 128 -3.47 -11.73 -30.99
N ARG A 129 -3.29 -13.00 -31.23
CA ARG A 129 -3.61 -13.54 -32.50
C ARG A 129 -5.07 -13.91 -32.60
#